data_f1b0749a66f66fb2c5695fd8628055f1
#
_entry.id   f1b0749a66f66fb2c5695fd8628055f1
#
_cell.length_a   1.000
_cell.length_b   1.000
_cell.length_c   1.000
_cell.angle_alpha   90.00
_cell.angle_beta   90.00
_cell.angle_gamma   90.00
#
_symmetry.space_group_name_H-M   'P 1'
#
loop_
_entity.id
_entity.type
_entity.pdbx_description
1 polymer ?
#
loop_
_entity_poly.entity_id
_entity_poly.type
_entity_poly.pdbx_seq_one_letter_code
_entity_poly.pdbx_strand_id
1 'polypeptide(L)'
;MNSLTAVIIEDEIISASELEYILHKFPSIIVKGLAYNCTDGYKLINKIRPDVVFTDINMPKCSGIELAEKIKFYYKNTYIVFVTAYNEYAVKAFEIGAADYILKPYDEKRIQITIERLLSGAVREKKCDKLCALSHGKTMLININEVYYCFAENEKNYIKTKNKKYITNNTLSEIEAKTNFFRCHKSFLVNIDNVKELFPWFNGTYKLIMKDDESSEITVSRNNVKKLKELLEL
;
A
#
# COMPACT_ATOMS: atom_id res chain seq x y z
N MET A 1 -1.28 -21.71 -9.24
CA MET A 1 -2.05 -21.13 -8.14
C MET A 1 -1.24 -19.97 -7.58
N ASN A 2 -1.82 -18.78 -7.44
CA ASN A 2 -1.10 -17.66 -6.83
C ASN A 2 -1.02 -17.88 -5.32
N SER A 3 0.18 -18.04 -4.78
CA SER A 3 0.41 -18.06 -3.34
C SER A 3 0.70 -16.65 -2.83
N LEU A 4 0.21 -16.32 -1.62
CA LEU A 4 0.49 -15.07 -0.93
C LEU A 4 1.64 -15.25 0.05
N THR A 5 2.58 -14.32 0.05
CA THR A 5 3.65 -14.25 1.03
C THR A 5 3.15 -13.60 2.32
N ALA A 6 3.43 -14.19 3.47
CA ALA A 6 2.96 -13.74 4.78
C ALA A 6 4.11 -13.43 5.74
N VAL A 7 3.89 -12.47 6.63
CA VAL A 7 4.70 -12.18 7.82
C VAL A 7 3.79 -12.22 9.04
N ILE A 8 4.27 -12.78 10.13
CA ILE A 8 3.58 -12.85 11.43
C ILE A 8 4.30 -11.92 12.41
N ILE A 9 3.55 -11.11 13.15
CA ILE A 9 4.07 -10.19 14.17
C ILE A 9 3.27 -10.42 15.45
N GLU A 10 3.89 -11.07 16.42
CA GLU A 10 3.25 -11.56 17.64
C GLU A 10 4.30 -11.67 18.74
N ASP A 11 4.10 -11.01 19.87
CA ASP A 11 5.10 -11.02 20.95
C ASP A 11 5.12 -12.33 21.76
N GLU A 12 4.01 -13.07 21.77
CA GLU A 12 3.93 -14.39 22.39
C GLU A 12 4.43 -15.48 21.44
N ILE A 13 5.59 -16.07 21.72
CA ILE A 13 6.22 -17.09 20.88
C ILE A 13 5.29 -18.28 20.60
N ILE A 14 4.52 -18.71 21.61
CA ILE A 14 3.59 -19.85 21.47
C ILE A 14 2.47 -19.50 20.49
N SER A 15 1.86 -18.32 20.63
CA SER A 15 0.81 -17.82 19.72
C SER A 15 1.32 -17.65 18.29
N ALA A 16 2.54 -17.11 18.13
CA ALA A 16 3.19 -16.97 16.83
C ALA A 16 3.40 -18.32 16.14
N SER A 17 3.90 -19.32 16.90
CA SER A 17 4.17 -20.68 16.40
C SER A 17 2.88 -21.43 16.06
N GLU A 18 1.82 -21.26 16.85
CA GLU A 18 0.50 -21.83 16.57
C GLU A 18 -0.07 -21.29 15.25
N LEU A 19 -0.05 -19.98 15.08
CA LEU A 19 -0.53 -19.33 13.85
C LEU A 19 0.30 -19.80 12.64
N GLU A 20 1.63 -19.83 12.76
CA GLU A 20 2.51 -20.32 11.71
C GLU A 20 2.19 -21.77 11.34
N TYR A 21 2.03 -22.65 12.33
CA TYR A 21 1.66 -24.05 12.11
C TYR A 21 0.33 -24.19 11.35
N ILE A 22 -0.69 -23.40 11.72
CA ILE A 22 -1.98 -23.43 11.03
C ILE A 22 -1.81 -22.91 9.59
N LEU A 23 -1.10 -21.80 9.38
CA LEU A 23 -0.90 -21.22 8.06
C LEU A 23 -0.14 -22.16 7.11
N HIS A 24 0.80 -22.95 7.61
CA HIS A 24 1.53 -23.95 6.81
C HIS A 24 0.66 -25.08 6.25
N LYS A 25 -0.54 -25.32 6.80
CA LYS A 25 -1.50 -26.28 6.22
C LYS A 25 -2.13 -25.80 4.92
N PHE A 26 -1.99 -24.51 4.59
CA PHE A 26 -2.57 -23.89 3.40
C PHE A 26 -1.47 -23.58 2.36
N PRO A 27 -1.33 -24.37 1.27
CA PRO A 27 -0.30 -24.16 0.25
C PRO A 27 -0.36 -22.80 -0.46
N SER A 28 -1.48 -22.10 -0.31
CA SER A 28 -1.69 -20.76 -0.86
C SER A 28 -1.09 -19.64 0.00
N ILE A 29 -0.56 -19.94 1.18
CA ILE A 29 0.12 -18.97 2.07
C ILE A 29 1.55 -19.45 2.30
N ILE A 30 2.53 -18.57 2.10
CA ILE A 30 3.94 -18.83 2.35
C ILE A 30 4.43 -17.89 3.43
N VAL A 31 4.58 -18.39 4.66
CA VAL A 31 5.16 -17.61 5.76
C VAL A 31 6.65 -17.38 5.49
N LYS A 32 7.05 -16.13 5.36
CA LYS A 32 8.43 -15.69 5.06
C LYS A 32 9.21 -15.24 6.29
N GLY A 33 8.53 -15.06 7.41
CA GLY A 33 9.20 -14.74 8.67
C GLY A 33 8.24 -14.34 9.77
N LEU A 34 8.80 -14.36 10.99
CA LEU A 34 8.15 -13.98 12.23
C LEU A 34 8.91 -12.84 12.87
N ALA A 35 8.19 -11.97 13.57
CA ALA A 35 8.77 -10.95 14.42
C ALA A 35 7.99 -10.86 15.73
N TYR A 36 8.70 -10.58 16.82
CA TYR A 36 8.14 -10.60 18.18
C TYR A 36 7.97 -9.20 18.78
N ASN A 37 8.03 -8.19 17.93
CA ASN A 37 7.76 -6.79 18.26
C ASN A 37 7.58 -5.97 16.98
N CYS A 38 7.00 -4.74 17.11
CA CYS A 38 6.73 -3.89 15.95
C CYS A 38 8.00 -3.43 15.22
N THR A 39 9.08 -3.16 15.94
CA THR A 39 10.31 -2.62 15.32
C THR A 39 10.92 -3.63 14.37
N ASP A 40 11.04 -4.88 14.80
CA ASP A 40 11.58 -5.94 13.97
C ASP A 40 10.57 -6.37 12.92
N GLY A 41 9.27 -6.35 13.25
CA GLY A 41 8.18 -6.53 12.28
C GLY A 41 8.24 -5.54 11.13
N TYR A 42 8.43 -4.26 11.43
CA TYR A 42 8.56 -3.23 10.40
C TYR A 42 9.80 -3.42 9.52
N LYS A 43 10.96 -3.75 10.12
CA LYS A 43 12.18 -4.09 9.35
C LYS A 43 11.95 -5.30 8.44
N LEU A 44 11.27 -6.32 8.95
CA LEU A 44 10.95 -7.53 8.20
C LEU A 44 10.02 -7.26 7.02
N ILE A 45 8.99 -6.45 7.23
CA ILE A 45 8.07 -6.01 6.17
C ILE A 45 8.81 -5.22 5.09
N ASN A 46 9.68 -4.29 5.46
CA ASN A 46 10.50 -3.52 4.53
C ASN A 46 11.35 -4.43 3.63
N LYS A 47 11.95 -5.46 4.22
CA LYS A 47 12.81 -6.41 3.52
C LYS A 47 12.05 -7.37 2.60
N ILE A 48 10.92 -7.90 3.08
CA ILE A 48 10.17 -8.99 2.41
C ILE A 48 9.11 -8.45 1.46
N ARG A 49 8.48 -7.29 1.80
CA ARG A 49 7.33 -6.75 1.07
C ARG A 49 6.20 -7.79 0.95
N PRO A 50 5.69 -8.32 2.07
CA PRO A 50 4.74 -9.41 2.05
C PRO A 50 3.38 -8.99 1.48
N ASP A 51 2.65 -9.95 0.93
CA ASP A 51 1.26 -9.75 0.48
C ASP A 51 0.31 -9.59 1.67
N VAL A 52 0.58 -10.26 2.79
CA VAL A 52 -0.25 -10.19 4.00
C VAL A 52 0.61 -10.14 5.26
N VAL A 53 0.18 -9.32 6.22
CA VAL A 53 0.74 -9.25 7.58
C VAL A 53 -0.33 -9.68 8.56
N PHE A 54 -0.06 -10.72 9.32
CA PHE A 54 -0.82 -11.11 10.50
C PHE A 54 -0.16 -10.45 11.71
N THR A 55 -0.91 -9.68 12.49
CA THR A 55 -0.33 -8.95 13.63
C THR A 55 -1.25 -8.97 14.84
N ASP A 56 -0.68 -9.15 16.04
CA ASP A 56 -1.41 -8.81 17.26
C ASP A 56 -1.51 -7.27 17.39
N ILE A 57 -2.45 -6.82 18.19
CA ILE A 57 -2.70 -5.42 18.49
C ILE A 57 -1.89 -4.95 19.68
N ASN A 58 -1.94 -5.70 20.76
CA ASN A 58 -1.27 -5.33 22.01
C ASN A 58 0.07 -6.05 22.14
N MET A 59 1.13 -5.33 21.78
CA MET A 59 2.50 -5.80 21.95
C MET A 59 3.29 -4.83 22.85
N PRO A 60 4.27 -5.30 23.62
CA PRO A 60 5.08 -4.44 24.47
C PRO A 60 5.73 -3.28 23.68
N LYS A 61 5.60 -2.06 24.21
CA LYS A 61 6.20 -0.82 23.67
C LYS A 61 5.67 -0.35 22.31
N CYS A 62 4.66 -1.00 21.74
CA CYS A 62 4.04 -0.55 20.50
C CYS A 62 2.63 -1.14 20.31
N SER A 63 1.83 -0.49 19.49
CA SER A 63 0.52 -0.97 19.09
C SER A 63 0.56 -1.53 17.67
N GLY A 64 -0.01 -2.73 17.47
CA GLY A 64 -0.24 -3.30 16.14
C GLY A 64 -1.13 -2.40 15.27
N ILE A 65 -1.98 -1.59 15.88
CA ILE A 65 -2.77 -0.56 15.19
C ILE A 65 -1.85 0.50 14.55
N GLU A 66 -0.92 1.07 15.31
CA GLU A 66 0.04 2.06 14.77
C GLU A 66 0.94 1.46 13.69
N LEU A 67 1.35 0.21 13.88
CA LEU A 67 2.09 -0.53 12.87
C LEU A 67 1.26 -0.70 11.59
N ALA A 68 -0.01 -1.07 11.72
CA ALA A 68 -0.94 -1.23 10.61
C ALA A 68 -1.16 0.08 9.84
N GLU A 69 -1.32 1.20 10.53
CA GLU A 69 -1.43 2.53 9.92
C GLU A 69 -0.18 2.86 9.08
N LYS A 70 1.02 2.59 9.60
CA LYS A 70 2.28 2.73 8.86
C LYS A 70 2.33 1.82 7.65
N ILE A 71 1.97 0.54 7.81
CA ILE A 71 1.93 -0.41 6.69
C ILE A 71 0.98 0.09 5.60
N LYS A 72 -0.24 0.50 5.94
CA LYS A 72 -1.21 1.00 4.96
C LYS A 72 -0.75 2.27 4.27
N PHE A 73 0.00 3.11 4.96
CA PHE A 73 0.56 4.33 4.37
C PHE A 73 1.64 4.03 3.33
N TYR A 74 2.60 3.14 3.65
CA TYR A 74 3.76 2.86 2.79
C TYR A 74 3.56 1.67 1.85
N TYR A 75 2.73 0.69 2.23
CA TYR A 75 2.52 -0.60 1.54
C TYR A 75 1.03 -0.83 1.29
N LYS A 76 0.41 0.04 0.49
CA LYS A 76 -1.04 0.03 0.20
C LYS A 76 -1.56 -1.32 -0.30
N ASN A 77 -0.71 -2.16 -0.87
CA ASN A 77 -1.07 -3.49 -1.39
C ASN A 77 -0.99 -4.60 -0.36
N THR A 78 -0.34 -4.36 0.78
CA THR A 78 -0.22 -5.36 1.84
C THR A 78 -1.54 -5.47 2.60
N TYR A 79 -2.08 -6.67 2.66
CA TYR A 79 -3.21 -6.98 3.52
C TYR A 79 -2.79 -6.98 4.98
N ILE A 80 -3.66 -6.51 5.85
CA ILE A 80 -3.48 -6.60 7.29
C ILE A 80 -4.58 -7.46 7.86
N VAL A 81 -4.20 -8.46 8.63
CA VAL A 81 -5.10 -9.31 9.40
C VAL A 81 -4.71 -9.18 10.86
N PHE A 82 -5.60 -8.66 11.67
CA PHE A 82 -5.39 -8.65 13.12
C PHE A 82 -5.75 -10.00 13.72
N VAL A 83 -4.89 -10.50 14.61
CA VAL A 83 -5.10 -11.75 15.37
C VAL A 83 -4.86 -11.42 16.83
N THR A 84 -5.91 -11.23 17.62
CA THR A 84 -5.80 -10.65 18.95
C THR A 84 -6.85 -11.19 19.93
N ALA A 85 -6.58 -11.08 21.25
CA ALA A 85 -7.55 -11.42 22.30
C ALA A 85 -8.57 -10.29 22.57
N TYR A 86 -8.36 -9.11 22.02
CA TYR A 86 -9.16 -7.91 22.32
C TYR A 86 -10.22 -7.70 21.24
N ASN A 87 -11.45 -7.39 21.63
CA ASN A 87 -12.57 -7.13 20.72
C ASN A 87 -12.84 -5.65 20.48
N GLU A 88 -12.39 -4.78 21.37
CA GLU A 88 -12.65 -3.34 21.35
C GLU A 88 -11.99 -2.60 20.18
N TYR A 89 -10.98 -3.17 19.55
CA TYR A 89 -10.28 -2.54 18.42
C TYR A 89 -10.88 -2.87 17.05
N ALA A 90 -11.95 -3.66 16.98
CA ALA A 90 -12.53 -4.10 15.71
C ALA A 90 -13.01 -2.92 14.83
N VAL A 91 -13.58 -1.88 15.43
CA VAL A 91 -14.00 -0.66 14.72
C VAL A 91 -12.78 0.06 14.13
N LYS A 92 -11.72 0.21 14.93
CA LYS A 92 -10.48 0.87 14.48
C LYS A 92 -9.78 0.07 13.37
N ALA A 93 -9.77 -1.25 13.47
CA ALA A 93 -9.26 -2.13 12.41
C ALA A 93 -10.03 -1.94 11.09
N PHE A 94 -11.35 -1.80 11.17
CA PHE A 94 -12.19 -1.50 10.00
C PHE A 94 -11.84 -0.14 9.37
N GLU A 95 -11.67 0.92 10.18
CA GLU A 95 -11.28 2.26 9.71
C GLU A 95 -9.92 2.26 9.00
N ILE A 96 -8.96 1.45 9.47
CA ILE A 96 -7.64 1.27 8.84
C ILE A 96 -7.75 0.49 7.52
N GLY A 97 -8.87 -0.19 7.27
CA GLY A 97 -9.04 -1.07 6.12
C GLY A 97 -8.29 -2.38 6.28
N ALA A 98 -8.35 -2.98 7.47
CA ALA A 98 -7.87 -4.35 7.68
C ALA A 98 -8.66 -5.34 6.81
N ALA A 99 -7.96 -6.35 6.33
CA ALA A 99 -8.55 -7.40 5.52
C ALA A 99 -9.45 -8.33 6.35
N ASP A 100 -9.04 -8.57 7.59
CA ASP A 100 -9.82 -9.35 8.54
C ASP A 100 -9.40 -9.05 9.98
N TYR A 101 -10.25 -9.49 10.93
CA TYR A 101 -10.05 -9.36 12.37
C TYR A 101 -10.41 -10.69 13.04
N ILE A 102 -9.42 -11.34 13.63
CA ILE A 102 -9.55 -12.68 14.20
C ILE A 102 -9.37 -12.56 15.71
N LEU A 103 -10.38 -13.00 16.45
CA LEU A 103 -10.30 -13.08 17.91
C LEU A 103 -9.68 -14.41 18.34
N LYS A 104 -8.74 -14.35 19.29
CA LYS A 104 -8.23 -15.50 20.04
C LYS A 104 -9.26 -15.92 21.11
N PRO A 105 -9.52 -17.23 21.33
CA PRO A 105 -8.97 -18.36 20.58
C PRO A 105 -9.66 -18.55 19.23
N TYR A 106 -8.92 -19.01 18.24
CA TYR A 106 -9.40 -19.30 16.89
C TYR A 106 -9.10 -20.76 16.51
N ASP A 107 -9.87 -21.27 15.55
CA ASP A 107 -9.66 -22.57 14.96
C ASP A 107 -9.15 -22.46 13.51
N GLU A 108 -8.79 -23.60 12.94
CA GLU A 108 -8.31 -23.69 11.56
C GLU A 108 -9.35 -23.21 10.54
N LYS A 109 -10.65 -23.45 10.79
CA LYS A 109 -11.73 -23.00 9.92
C LYS A 109 -11.82 -21.48 9.84
N ARG A 110 -11.57 -20.79 10.99
CA ARG A 110 -11.57 -19.34 11.03
C ARG A 110 -10.43 -18.76 10.18
N ILE A 111 -9.25 -19.37 10.24
CA ILE A 111 -8.10 -18.98 9.41
C ILE A 111 -8.38 -19.29 7.94
N GLN A 112 -8.97 -20.44 7.62
CA GLN A 112 -9.35 -20.81 6.25
C GLN A 112 -10.26 -19.74 5.60
N ILE A 113 -11.29 -19.28 6.30
CA ILE A 113 -12.20 -18.22 5.81
C ILE A 113 -11.43 -16.94 5.48
N THR A 114 -10.46 -16.57 6.33
CA THR A 114 -9.60 -15.41 6.09
C THR A 114 -8.77 -15.59 4.81
N ILE A 115 -8.14 -16.75 4.66
CA ILE A 115 -7.31 -17.06 3.48
C ILE A 115 -8.16 -17.06 2.20
N GLU A 116 -9.32 -17.68 2.20
CA GLU A 116 -10.24 -17.67 1.06
C GLU A 116 -10.65 -16.24 0.68
N ARG A 117 -10.94 -15.38 1.67
CA ARG A 117 -11.23 -13.96 1.45
C ARG A 117 -10.04 -13.21 0.84
N LEU A 118 -8.83 -13.46 1.32
CA LEU A 118 -7.60 -12.84 0.78
C LEU A 118 -7.36 -13.28 -0.67
N LEU A 119 -7.54 -14.56 -0.98
CA LEU A 119 -7.32 -15.13 -2.30
C LEU A 119 -8.39 -14.73 -3.32
N SER A 120 -9.65 -14.60 -2.88
CA SER A 120 -10.76 -14.19 -3.75
C SER A 120 -10.63 -12.74 -4.25
N GLY A 121 -9.68 -11.97 -3.68
CA GLY A 121 -9.55 -10.55 -3.97
C GLY A 121 -10.73 -9.70 -3.46
N ALA A 122 -11.63 -10.29 -2.67
CA ALA A 122 -12.78 -9.58 -2.09
C ALA A 122 -12.35 -8.45 -1.14
N VAL A 123 -11.11 -8.52 -0.65
CA VAL A 123 -10.47 -7.47 0.17
C VAL A 123 -9.68 -6.49 -0.68
N ARG A 124 -9.29 -6.87 -1.89
CA ARG A 124 -8.85 -5.88 -2.87
C ARG A 124 -10.11 -5.11 -3.29
N GLU A 125 -10.30 -3.90 -2.79
CA GLU A 125 -10.85 -2.90 -3.68
C GLU A 125 -10.11 -3.15 -5.00
N LYS A 126 -10.81 -3.50 -6.08
CA LYS A 126 -10.21 -3.70 -7.40
C LYS A 126 -9.36 -2.46 -7.64
N LYS A 127 -8.05 -2.52 -7.34
CA LYS A 127 -7.14 -1.52 -7.87
C LYS A 127 -7.31 -1.65 -9.36
N CYS A 128 -7.93 -0.67 -9.91
CA CYS A 128 -8.17 -0.62 -11.33
C CYS A 128 -6.78 -0.55 -11.96
N ASP A 129 -6.32 -1.63 -12.59
CA ASP A 129 -5.03 -1.64 -13.29
C ASP A 129 -5.01 -0.61 -14.44
N LYS A 130 -6.12 0.10 -14.62
CA LYS A 130 -6.32 1.09 -15.68
C LYS A 130 -7.00 2.34 -15.15
N LEU A 131 -6.56 3.48 -15.62
CA LEU A 131 -7.24 4.77 -15.43
C LEU A 131 -8.06 5.12 -16.65
N CYS A 132 -9.24 5.72 -16.40
CA CYS A 132 -10.09 6.23 -17.48
C CYS A 132 -9.61 7.60 -17.94
N ALA A 133 -9.38 7.74 -19.23
CA ALA A 133 -9.06 9.00 -19.90
C ALA A 133 -10.05 9.30 -21.03
N LEU A 134 -10.20 10.55 -21.35
CA LEU A 134 -11.05 11.02 -22.45
C LEU A 134 -10.17 11.39 -23.66
N SER A 135 -10.51 10.85 -24.82
CA SER A 135 -9.87 11.22 -26.08
C SER A 135 -10.89 11.21 -27.20
N HIS A 136 -11.07 12.36 -27.87
CA HIS A 136 -11.96 12.52 -29.02
C HIS A 136 -13.40 11.96 -28.78
N GLY A 137 -13.96 12.23 -27.59
CA GLY A 137 -15.30 11.76 -27.22
C GLY A 137 -15.40 10.27 -26.86
N LYS A 138 -14.26 9.56 -26.82
CA LYS A 138 -14.18 8.14 -26.41
C LYS A 138 -13.49 8.03 -25.06
N THR A 139 -13.92 7.07 -24.25
CA THR A 139 -13.23 6.67 -23.03
C THR A 139 -12.11 5.69 -23.37
N MET A 140 -10.89 6.02 -23.00
CA MET A 140 -9.72 5.17 -23.12
C MET A 140 -9.36 4.61 -21.75
N LEU A 141 -8.88 3.37 -21.72
CA LEU A 141 -8.35 2.71 -20.54
C LEU A 141 -6.83 2.68 -20.64
N ILE A 142 -6.15 3.44 -19.79
CA ILE A 142 -4.68 3.56 -19.73
C ILE A 142 -4.18 2.68 -18.58
N ASN A 143 -3.26 1.77 -18.84
CA ASN A 143 -2.63 0.96 -17.80
C ASN A 143 -1.88 1.86 -16.82
N ILE A 144 -2.01 1.61 -15.52
CA ILE A 144 -1.36 2.40 -14.46
C ILE A 144 0.17 2.44 -14.65
N ASN A 145 0.77 1.34 -15.10
CA ASN A 145 2.21 1.26 -15.35
C ASN A 145 2.68 2.19 -16.50
N GLU A 146 1.78 2.56 -17.42
CA GLU A 146 2.07 3.51 -18.52
C GLU A 146 1.91 4.97 -18.08
N VAL A 147 1.35 5.21 -16.88
CA VAL A 147 1.14 6.55 -16.36
C VAL A 147 2.39 7.02 -15.61
N TYR A 148 2.90 8.17 -15.99
CA TYR A 148 4.06 8.80 -15.38
C TYR A 148 3.66 9.71 -14.22
N TYR A 149 2.67 10.57 -14.46
CA TYR A 149 2.07 11.41 -13.43
C TYR A 149 0.67 11.86 -13.83
N CYS A 150 -0.09 12.32 -12.84
CA CYS A 150 -1.35 12.99 -13.06
C CYS A 150 -1.27 14.40 -12.48
N PHE A 151 -1.93 15.35 -13.11
CA PHE A 151 -1.90 16.74 -12.67
C PHE A 151 -3.20 17.48 -12.94
N ALA A 152 -3.41 18.54 -12.15
CA ALA A 152 -4.52 19.47 -12.32
C ALA A 152 -4.02 20.79 -12.91
N GLU A 153 -4.63 21.23 -13.98
CA GLU A 153 -4.33 22.48 -14.69
C GLU A 153 -5.62 23.04 -15.30
N ASN A 154 -5.87 24.36 -15.15
CA ASN A 154 -7.04 25.03 -15.73
C ASN A 154 -8.37 24.29 -15.49
N GLU A 155 -8.64 23.94 -14.21
CA GLU A 155 -9.84 23.25 -13.76
C GLU A 155 -10.04 21.83 -14.35
N LYS A 156 -9.07 21.30 -15.03
CA LYS A 156 -9.08 19.95 -15.62
C LYS A 156 -8.00 19.08 -15.01
N ASN A 157 -8.27 17.78 -14.95
CA ASN A 157 -7.32 16.79 -14.54
C ASN A 157 -6.76 16.04 -15.75
N TYR A 158 -5.49 15.75 -15.71
CA TYR A 158 -4.75 15.13 -16.80
C TYR A 158 -3.99 13.90 -16.34
N ILE A 159 -3.85 12.92 -17.23
CA ILE A 159 -3.00 11.76 -17.12
C ILE A 159 -1.88 11.92 -18.15
N LYS A 160 -0.62 11.91 -17.70
CA LYS A 160 0.57 11.93 -18.58
C LYS A 160 1.12 10.52 -18.69
N THR A 161 1.22 10.06 -19.93
CA THR A 161 1.98 8.86 -20.33
C THR A 161 3.33 9.29 -20.90
N LYS A 162 4.14 8.35 -21.38
CA LYS A 162 5.47 8.61 -21.90
C LYS A 162 5.52 9.79 -22.89
N ASN A 163 4.59 9.83 -23.84
CA ASN A 163 4.60 10.79 -24.94
C ASN A 163 3.26 11.52 -25.14
N LYS A 164 2.24 11.25 -24.33
CA LYS A 164 0.90 11.82 -24.52
C LYS A 164 0.30 12.31 -23.21
N LYS A 165 -0.58 13.29 -23.34
CA LYS A 165 -1.39 13.84 -22.26
C LYS A 165 -2.86 13.61 -22.58
N TYR A 166 -3.62 13.11 -21.61
CA TYR A 166 -5.04 12.79 -21.73
C TYR A 166 -5.83 13.51 -20.64
N ILE A 167 -7.05 13.96 -20.97
CA ILE A 167 -7.97 14.49 -19.98
C ILE A 167 -8.63 13.34 -19.24
N THR A 168 -8.89 13.52 -17.95
CA THR A 168 -9.67 12.58 -17.14
C THR A 168 -10.73 13.31 -16.32
N ASN A 169 -11.88 12.66 -16.10
CA ASN A 169 -12.91 13.14 -15.19
C ASN A 169 -12.61 12.76 -13.73
N ASN A 170 -11.66 11.85 -13.49
CA ASN A 170 -11.27 11.52 -12.13
C ASN A 170 -10.50 12.69 -11.50
N THR A 171 -10.83 13.00 -10.26
CA THR A 171 -10.05 13.92 -9.44
C THR A 171 -8.71 13.30 -9.06
N LEU A 172 -7.70 14.11 -8.74
CA LEU A 172 -6.42 13.58 -8.27
C LEU A 172 -6.57 12.76 -6.99
N SER A 173 -7.51 13.08 -6.12
CA SER A 173 -7.79 12.30 -4.90
C SER A 173 -8.40 10.93 -5.20
N GLU A 174 -9.29 10.83 -6.18
CA GLU A 174 -9.82 9.54 -6.64
C GLU A 174 -8.76 8.68 -7.31
N ILE A 175 -7.83 9.29 -8.07
CA ILE A 175 -6.69 8.59 -8.66
C ILE A 175 -5.74 8.12 -7.57
N GLU A 176 -5.43 8.96 -6.58
CA GLU A 176 -4.60 8.63 -5.43
C GLU A 176 -5.16 7.44 -4.64
N ALA A 177 -6.48 7.40 -4.40
CA ALA A 177 -7.14 6.29 -3.73
C ALA A 177 -7.03 4.97 -4.52
N LYS A 178 -7.03 5.03 -5.87
CA LYS A 178 -7.00 3.86 -6.76
C LYS A 178 -5.59 3.39 -7.15
N THR A 179 -4.54 4.18 -6.84
CA THR A 179 -3.17 3.93 -7.30
C THR A 179 -2.18 3.99 -6.13
N ASN A 180 -0.92 3.63 -6.39
CA ASN A 180 0.21 3.83 -5.47
C ASN A 180 0.98 5.12 -5.78
N PHE A 181 0.37 6.06 -6.49
CA PHE A 181 1.05 7.27 -6.88
C PHE A 181 1.28 8.19 -5.68
N PHE A 182 2.43 8.80 -5.65
CA PHE A 182 2.84 9.71 -4.59
C PHE A 182 2.30 11.12 -4.82
N ARG A 183 1.56 11.66 -3.84
CA ARG A 183 1.08 13.04 -3.86
C ARG A 183 2.22 13.98 -3.52
N CYS A 184 2.93 14.47 -4.52
CA CYS A 184 4.08 15.37 -4.34
C CYS A 184 3.68 16.84 -4.15
N HIS A 185 2.52 17.25 -4.68
CA HIS A 185 1.97 18.60 -4.59
C HIS A 185 0.43 18.56 -4.63
N LYS A 186 -0.25 19.65 -4.23
CA LYS A 186 -1.72 19.74 -4.33
C LYS A 186 -2.25 19.46 -5.75
N SER A 187 -1.45 19.80 -6.77
CA SER A 187 -1.80 19.67 -8.18
C SER A 187 -1.05 18.56 -8.92
N PHE A 188 -0.23 17.73 -8.22
CA PHE A 188 0.56 16.68 -8.85
C PHE A 188 0.55 15.38 -8.05
N LEU A 189 0.37 14.29 -8.78
CA LEU A 189 0.41 12.90 -8.29
C LEU A 189 1.35 12.11 -9.21
N VAL A 190 2.42 11.52 -8.67
CA VAL A 190 3.53 10.96 -9.44
C VAL A 190 3.62 9.45 -9.24
N ASN A 191 3.79 8.72 -10.32
CA ASN A 191 4.21 7.31 -10.28
C ASN A 191 5.72 7.26 -10.04
N ILE A 192 6.12 6.84 -8.83
CA ILE A 192 7.53 6.81 -8.40
C ILE A 192 8.38 5.86 -9.26
N ASP A 193 7.81 4.77 -9.77
CA ASP A 193 8.52 3.82 -10.64
C ASP A 193 9.00 4.46 -11.95
N ASN A 194 8.34 5.55 -12.36
CA ASN A 194 8.65 6.34 -13.55
C ASN A 194 9.49 7.61 -13.27
N VAL A 195 10.03 7.76 -12.06
CA VAL A 195 11.01 8.80 -11.73
C VAL A 195 12.40 8.34 -12.19
N LYS A 196 13.11 9.21 -12.91
CA LYS A 196 14.49 9.00 -13.36
C LYS A 196 15.50 9.47 -12.33
N GLU A 197 15.31 10.69 -11.84
CA GLU A 197 16.23 11.37 -10.94
C GLU A 197 15.44 12.20 -9.93
N LEU A 198 16.04 12.45 -8.78
CA LEU A 198 15.55 13.40 -7.79
C LEU A 198 16.71 14.16 -7.15
N PHE A 199 16.51 15.42 -6.86
CA PHE A 199 17.53 16.24 -6.22
C PHE A 199 16.93 17.37 -5.36
N PRO A 200 17.68 17.84 -4.34
CA PRO A 200 17.27 18.98 -3.55
C PRO A 200 17.11 20.24 -4.43
N TRP A 201 16.09 21.02 -4.15
CA TRP A 201 15.81 22.27 -4.84
C TRP A 201 15.65 23.41 -3.83
N PHE A 202 15.43 24.64 -4.32
CA PHE A 202 15.35 25.83 -3.47
C PHE A 202 14.34 25.70 -2.33
N ASN A 203 14.64 26.35 -1.21
CA ASN A 203 13.75 26.49 -0.06
C ASN A 203 13.27 25.15 0.55
N GLY A 204 14.09 24.11 0.55
CA GLY A 204 13.75 22.81 1.16
C GLY A 204 12.72 21.99 0.37
N THR A 205 12.52 22.28 -0.90
CA THR A 205 11.76 21.47 -1.85
C THR A 205 12.68 20.46 -2.54
N TYR A 206 12.09 19.54 -3.30
CA TYR A 206 12.81 18.61 -4.17
C TYR A 206 12.23 18.68 -5.59
N LYS A 207 13.06 18.40 -6.58
CA LYS A 207 12.61 18.15 -7.95
C LYS A 207 12.74 16.68 -8.29
N LEU A 208 11.72 16.18 -9.02
CA LEU A 208 11.70 14.87 -9.65
C LEU A 208 11.81 15.08 -11.15
N ILE A 209 12.70 14.33 -11.80
CA ILE A 209 12.78 14.23 -13.26
C ILE A 209 12.11 12.93 -13.66
N MET A 210 11.15 13.02 -14.54
CA MET A 210 10.41 11.85 -15.02
C MET A 210 11.13 11.16 -16.18
N LYS A 211 10.84 9.87 -16.41
CA LYS A 211 11.35 9.08 -17.53
C LYS A 211 10.59 9.30 -18.85
N ASP A 212 9.67 10.27 -18.88
CA ASP A 212 8.92 10.62 -20.09
C ASP A 212 9.80 11.28 -21.16
N ASP A 213 9.32 11.33 -22.40
CA ASP A 213 10.11 11.86 -23.53
C ASP A 213 10.49 13.34 -23.36
N GLU A 214 9.74 14.08 -22.55
CA GLU A 214 9.98 15.50 -22.26
C GLU A 214 10.90 15.71 -21.05
N SER A 215 11.26 14.62 -20.32
CA SER A 215 11.99 14.67 -19.04
C SER A 215 11.33 15.68 -18.08
N SER A 216 10.01 15.53 -17.90
CA SER A 216 9.20 16.48 -17.16
C SER A 216 9.73 16.69 -15.74
N GLU A 217 9.83 17.95 -15.32
CA GLU A 217 10.27 18.35 -13.98
C GLU A 217 9.08 18.60 -13.05
N ILE A 218 8.99 17.90 -11.96
CA ILE A 218 7.90 18.03 -10.99
C ILE A 218 8.45 18.41 -9.62
N THR A 219 7.91 19.47 -9.03
CA THR A 219 8.34 19.95 -7.72
C THR A 219 7.57 19.24 -6.60
N VAL A 220 8.31 18.72 -5.63
CA VAL A 220 7.78 18.17 -4.37
C VAL A 220 7.70 19.28 -3.34
N SER A 221 6.51 19.53 -2.81
CA SER A 221 6.29 20.55 -1.77
C SER A 221 7.03 20.17 -0.47
N ARG A 222 7.46 21.17 0.31
CA ARG A 222 8.19 20.97 1.58
C ARG A 222 7.52 19.96 2.50
N ASN A 223 6.20 20.03 2.63
CA ASN A 223 5.43 19.16 3.50
C ASN A 223 5.49 17.68 3.08
N ASN A 224 5.77 17.42 1.80
CA ASN A 224 5.81 16.07 1.24
C ASN A 224 7.24 15.53 1.06
N VAL A 225 8.29 16.35 1.28
CA VAL A 225 9.70 15.93 1.16
C VAL A 225 10.04 14.84 2.17
N LYS A 226 9.59 14.98 3.44
CA LYS A 226 9.79 13.94 4.46
C LYS A 226 9.19 12.61 4.03
N LYS A 227 7.96 12.63 3.54
CA LYS A 227 7.26 11.43 3.04
C LYS A 227 7.96 10.82 1.82
N LEU A 228 8.50 11.66 0.92
CA LEU A 228 9.26 11.18 -0.23
C LEU A 228 10.54 10.44 0.19
N LYS A 229 11.30 11.03 1.12
CA LYS A 229 12.54 10.41 1.64
C LYS A 229 12.26 9.08 2.35
N GLU A 230 11.23 9.05 3.18
CA GLU A 230 10.79 7.82 3.85
C GLU A 230 10.34 6.74 2.83
N LEU A 231 9.66 7.14 1.75
CA LEU A 231 9.23 6.23 0.69
C LEU A 231 10.40 5.64 -0.10
N LEU A 232 11.48 6.42 -0.28
CA LEU A 232 12.66 6.03 -1.06
C LEU A 232 13.83 5.56 -0.17
N GLU A 233 13.64 5.49 1.15
CA GLU A 233 14.64 5.07 2.13
C GLU A 233 15.93 5.96 2.11
N LEU A 234 15.74 7.31 1.95
CA LEU A 234 16.80 8.33 1.86
C LEU A 234 16.99 9.11 3.17
#